data_b1d11dd3b1a87cacb76ec6eecfb16c11
#
_entry.id   b1d11dd3b1a87cacb76ec6eecfb16c11
#
_cell.length_a   1.000
_cell.length_b   1.000
_cell.length_c   1.000
_cell.angle_alpha   90.00
_cell.angle_beta   90.00
_cell.angle_gamma   90.00
#
_symmetry.space_group_name_H-M   'P 1'
#
loop_
_entity.id
_entity.type
_entity.pdbx_description
1 polymer ?
#
loop_
_entity_poly.entity_id
_entity_poly.type
_entity_poly.pdbx_seq_one_letter_code
_entity_poly.pdbx_strand_id
1 'polypeptide(L)'
;MKLDFSDITILLVGDFMIDHYVTGTSNRMSPEAPVPVVIPKEEYSIPGGAGNVAMNLRAMGANVVCLGVVGDDIWGEVLLSTLKNEDINVDNIDIIKNHPTTLKQRIYSDGKQVARIDTEKILDWRFKISDYTLDNYDACIVSDYNKGVIKDTNINTNILIVDPKKDDFSFYKKAHIITPNLNELQRATKIKIK
;
A
#
# COMPACT_ATOMS: atom_id res chain seq x y z
N MET A 1 -11.63 -25.06 10.74
CA MET A 1 -10.51 -24.63 11.60
C MET A 1 -10.44 -23.11 11.45
N LYS A 2 -10.66 -22.34 12.51
CA LYS A 2 -10.46 -20.89 12.47
C LYS A 2 -8.96 -20.67 12.66
N LEU A 3 -8.30 -20.04 11.70
CA LEU A 3 -6.91 -19.63 11.87
C LEU A 3 -6.90 -18.47 12.88
N ASP A 4 -6.01 -18.53 13.84
CA ASP A 4 -5.77 -17.49 14.85
C ASP A 4 -4.31 -17.09 14.79
N PHE A 5 -4.06 -15.80 14.57
CA PHE A 5 -2.74 -15.23 14.46
C PHE A 5 -2.42 -14.25 15.62
N SER A 6 -3.15 -14.32 16.73
CA SER A 6 -3.03 -13.37 17.85
C SER A 6 -1.64 -13.35 18.49
N ASP A 7 -0.92 -14.48 18.43
CA ASP A 7 0.43 -14.61 18.97
C ASP A 7 1.53 -14.25 17.94
N ILE A 8 1.15 -13.89 16.69
CA ILE A 8 2.08 -13.59 15.61
C ILE A 8 2.30 -12.08 15.50
N THR A 9 3.55 -11.67 15.49
CA THR A 9 3.96 -10.28 15.27
C THR A 9 4.65 -10.15 13.91
N ILE A 10 4.11 -9.30 13.05
CA ILE A 10 4.57 -9.11 11.68
C ILE A 10 5.14 -7.69 11.51
N LEU A 11 6.35 -7.59 10.99
CA LEU A 11 6.87 -6.34 10.44
C LEU A 11 6.40 -6.20 9.00
N LEU A 12 5.62 -5.16 8.73
CA LEU A 12 5.16 -4.82 7.39
C LEU A 12 5.92 -3.59 6.89
N VAL A 13 6.71 -3.79 5.85
CA VAL A 13 7.49 -2.73 5.19
C VAL A 13 6.89 -2.45 3.83
N GLY A 14 6.62 -1.20 3.49
CA GLY A 14 6.07 -0.97 2.16
C GLY A 14 5.67 0.46 1.82
N ASP A 15 5.08 0.58 0.64
CA ASP A 15 4.54 1.82 0.11
C ASP A 15 3.10 2.00 0.62
N PHE A 16 2.94 2.89 1.60
CA PHE A 16 1.65 3.27 2.17
C PHE A 16 0.95 4.31 1.31
N MET A 17 -0.36 4.18 1.14
CA MET A 17 -1.17 5.08 0.33
C MET A 17 -2.63 5.13 0.78
N ILE A 18 -3.39 6.07 0.27
CA ILE A 18 -4.83 6.16 0.44
C ILE A 18 -5.53 5.86 -0.89
N ASP A 19 -6.54 5.01 -0.83
CA ASP A 19 -7.56 4.88 -1.86
C ASP A 19 -8.79 5.70 -1.43
N HIS A 20 -9.06 6.80 -2.15
CA HIS A 20 -10.16 7.70 -1.88
C HIS A 20 -11.25 7.55 -2.94
N TYR A 21 -12.48 7.43 -2.52
CA TYR A 21 -13.63 7.19 -3.37
C TYR A 21 -14.60 8.36 -3.27
N VAL A 22 -14.94 8.91 -4.43
CA VAL A 22 -16.02 9.90 -4.58
C VAL A 22 -17.09 9.23 -5.41
N THR A 23 -18.24 8.95 -4.82
CA THR A 23 -19.37 8.32 -5.50
C THR A 23 -20.51 9.30 -5.65
N GLY A 24 -21.13 9.34 -6.81
CA GLY A 24 -22.19 10.29 -7.10
C GLY A 24 -23.06 9.91 -8.31
N THR A 25 -23.75 10.90 -8.80
CA THR A 25 -24.59 10.78 -10.00
C THR A 25 -24.24 11.87 -10.99
N SER A 26 -24.48 11.62 -12.29
CA SER A 26 -24.36 12.63 -13.32
C SER A 26 -25.63 12.66 -14.18
N ASN A 27 -26.24 13.82 -14.25
CA ASN A 27 -27.44 14.06 -15.08
C ASN A 27 -27.18 15.06 -16.22
N ARG A 28 -25.94 15.51 -16.37
CA ARG A 28 -25.57 16.46 -17.43
C ARG A 28 -24.09 16.32 -17.81
N MET A 29 -23.79 16.71 -19.04
CA MET A 29 -22.40 16.89 -19.50
C MET A 29 -21.91 18.30 -19.18
N SER A 30 -20.60 18.45 -19.05
CA SER A 30 -19.98 19.77 -18.92
C SER A 30 -20.17 20.56 -20.24
N PRO A 31 -20.44 21.85 -20.17
CA PRO A 31 -20.42 22.71 -21.36
C PRO A 31 -18.99 23.01 -21.86
N GLU A 32 -17.98 22.75 -21.05
CA GLU A 32 -16.57 23.08 -21.34
C GLU A 32 -15.82 21.92 -22.01
N ALA A 33 -16.28 20.68 -21.81
CA ALA A 33 -15.64 19.48 -22.34
C ALA A 33 -16.62 18.29 -22.37
N PRO A 34 -16.41 17.26 -23.21
CA PRO A 34 -17.27 16.08 -23.29
C PRO A 34 -17.09 15.14 -22.10
N VAL A 35 -17.25 15.65 -20.89
CA VAL A 35 -17.11 14.91 -19.63
C VAL A 35 -18.39 15.07 -18.78
N PRO A 36 -18.79 14.06 -17.99
CA PRO A 36 -19.92 14.18 -17.08
C PRO A 36 -19.60 15.14 -15.92
N VAL A 37 -20.61 15.89 -15.48
CA VAL A 37 -20.55 16.63 -14.22
C VAL A 37 -21.05 15.72 -13.11
N VAL A 38 -20.15 15.24 -12.27
CA VAL A 38 -20.49 14.36 -11.15
C VAL A 38 -20.89 15.19 -9.94
N ILE A 39 -22.05 14.88 -9.38
CA ILE A 39 -22.55 15.46 -8.13
C ILE A 39 -22.27 14.42 -7.03
N PRO A 40 -21.30 14.66 -6.12
CA PRO A 40 -20.98 13.72 -5.07
C PRO A 40 -22.18 13.46 -4.15
N LYS A 41 -22.34 12.20 -3.72
CA LYS A 41 -23.30 11.76 -2.70
C LYS A 41 -22.59 11.20 -1.47
N GLU A 42 -21.47 10.54 -1.70
CA GLU A 42 -20.69 9.89 -0.66
C GLU A 42 -19.21 9.99 -1.00
N GLU A 43 -18.41 10.24 0.02
CA GLU A 43 -16.96 10.23 -0.04
C GLU A 43 -16.40 9.42 1.12
N TYR A 44 -15.46 8.53 0.84
CA TYR A 44 -14.77 7.76 1.87
C TYR A 44 -13.35 7.39 1.45
N SER A 45 -12.52 7.10 2.44
CA SER A 45 -11.12 6.73 2.24
C SER A 45 -10.83 5.42 2.94
N ILE A 46 -9.98 4.61 2.32
CA ILE A 46 -9.48 3.38 2.91
C ILE A 46 -7.95 3.31 2.76
N PRO A 47 -7.24 2.67 3.70
CA PRO A 47 -5.83 2.38 3.53
C PRO A 47 -5.59 1.53 2.29
N GLY A 48 -4.68 1.98 1.40
CA GLY A 48 -4.26 1.28 0.20
C GLY A 48 -2.81 0.82 0.28
N GLY A 49 -2.36 0.05 -0.71
CA GLY A 49 -1.00 -0.49 -0.74
C GLY A 49 -0.67 -1.28 0.52
N ALA A 50 0.49 -0.98 1.15
CA ALA A 50 0.89 -1.59 2.42
C ALA A 50 -0.15 -1.38 3.53
N GLY A 51 -0.88 -0.25 3.53
CA GLY A 51 -1.96 -0.01 4.49
C GLY A 51 -3.08 -1.03 4.41
N ASN A 52 -3.48 -1.44 3.20
CA ASN A 52 -4.47 -2.50 3.01
C ASN A 52 -3.97 -3.87 3.51
N VAL A 53 -2.68 -4.16 3.31
CA VAL A 53 -2.06 -5.38 3.84
C VAL A 53 -2.11 -5.37 5.37
N ALA A 54 -1.77 -4.23 6.00
CA ALA A 54 -1.85 -4.07 7.46
C ALA A 54 -3.25 -4.35 8.01
N MET A 55 -4.28 -3.77 7.38
CA MET A 55 -5.68 -3.99 7.76
C MET A 55 -6.09 -5.46 7.67
N ASN A 56 -5.69 -6.16 6.60
CA ASN A 56 -6.00 -7.57 6.42
C ASN A 56 -5.28 -8.46 7.46
N LEU A 57 -4.01 -8.20 7.75
CA LEU A 57 -3.26 -8.92 8.77
C LEU A 57 -3.89 -8.73 10.16
N ARG A 58 -4.26 -7.50 10.49
CA ARG A 58 -4.93 -7.19 11.76
C ARG A 58 -6.29 -7.85 11.87
N ALA A 59 -7.07 -7.87 10.79
CA ALA A 59 -8.37 -8.57 10.75
C ALA A 59 -8.24 -10.09 10.95
N MET A 60 -7.09 -10.70 10.64
CA MET A 60 -6.77 -12.08 10.94
C MET A 60 -6.27 -12.28 12.39
N GLY A 61 -6.09 -11.21 13.15
CA GLY A 61 -5.67 -11.22 14.55
C GLY A 61 -4.19 -10.91 14.78
N ALA A 62 -3.35 -10.81 13.76
CA ALA A 62 -1.92 -10.58 13.93
C ALA A 62 -1.61 -9.20 14.56
N ASN A 63 -0.51 -9.14 15.30
CA ASN A 63 0.10 -7.88 15.71
C ASN A 63 0.92 -7.34 14.55
N VAL A 64 0.63 -6.10 14.13
CA VAL A 64 1.27 -5.50 12.94
C VAL A 64 2.05 -4.27 13.33
N VAL A 65 3.32 -4.24 12.95
CA VAL A 65 4.20 -3.07 13.05
C VAL A 65 4.52 -2.59 11.64
N CYS A 66 4.13 -1.37 11.33
CA CYS A 66 4.30 -0.78 10.00
C CYS A 66 5.57 0.04 9.92
N LEU A 67 6.26 -0.08 8.78
CA LEU A 67 7.48 0.62 8.46
C LEU A 67 7.39 1.18 7.04
N GLY A 68 7.52 2.48 6.90
CA GLY A 68 7.38 3.15 5.61
C GLY A 68 7.36 4.66 5.73
N VAL A 69 6.72 5.31 4.76
CA VAL A 69 6.61 6.76 4.75
C VAL A 69 5.22 7.23 4.35
N VAL A 70 4.85 8.42 4.86
CA VAL A 70 3.72 9.22 4.40
C VAL A 70 4.16 10.67 4.24
N GLY A 71 3.37 11.47 3.57
CA GLY A 71 3.57 12.91 3.49
C GLY A 71 3.12 13.63 4.75
N ASP A 72 3.62 14.87 4.93
CA ASP A 72 3.14 15.82 5.94
C ASP A 72 1.92 16.55 5.37
N ASP A 73 0.84 15.80 5.15
CA ASP A 73 -0.42 16.27 4.59
C ASP A 73 -1.63 15.57 5.22
N ILE A 74 -2.83 16.06 4.89
CA ILE A 74 -4.08 15.53 5.45
C ILE A 74 -4.27 14.03 5.17
N TRP A 75 -3.78 13.52 4.04
CA TRP A 75 -3.93 12.12 3.67
C TRP A 75 -3.00 11.22 4.50
N GLY A 76 -1.81 11.72 4.87
CA GLY A 76 -0.92 11.07 5.83
C GLY A 76 -1.57 10.96 7.21
N GLU A 77 -2.18 12.05 7.70
CA GLU A 77 -2.92 12.06 8.97
C GLU A 77 -4.09 11.07 8.96
N VAL A 78 -4.90 11.08 7.89
CA VAL A 78 -6.04 10.15 7.72
C VAL A 78 -5.56 8.71 7.73
N LEU A 79 -4.48 8.39 7.01
CA LEU A 79 -3.93 7.03 6.95
C LEU A 79 -3.45 6.56 8.32
N LEU A 80 -2.60 7.37 8.98
CA LEU A 80 -2.03 7.03 10.28
C LEU A 80 -3.11 6.88 11.35
N SER A 81 -4.09 7.78 11.38
CA SER A 81 -5.21 7.69 12.33
C SER A 81 -6.06 6.46 12.10
N THR A 82 -6.35 6.12 10.83
CA THR A 82 -7.13 4.92 10.49
C THR A 82 -6.42 3.65 10.96
N LEU A 83 -5.11 3.53 10.69
CA LEU A 83 -4.33 2.37 11.12
C LEU A 83 -4.24 2.27 12.65
N LYS A 84 -4.03 3.39 13.34
CA LYS A 84 -4.00 3.43 14.83
C LYS A 84 -5.32 3.01 15.45
N ASN A 85 -6.44 3.41 14.87
CA ASN A 85 -7.78 3.05 15.37
C ASN A 85 -8.06 1.54 15.27
N GLU A 86 -7.31 0.83 14.43
CA GLU A 86 -7.35 -0.64 14.29
C GLU A 86 -6.23 -1.34 15.09
N ASP A 87 -5.65 -0.66 16.08
CA ASP A 87 -4.54 -1.18 16.91
C ASP A 87 -3.30 -1.63 16.10
N ILE A 88 -3.02 -0.97 14.98
CA ILE A 88 -1.83 -1.20 14.17
C ILE A 88 -0.74 -0.22 14.61
N ASN A 89 0.46 -0.73 14.89
CA ASN A 89 1.59 0.12 15.27
C ASN A 89 2.17 0.83 14.03
N VAL A 90 2.17 2.14 14.06
CA VAL A 90 2.66 3.02 13.00
C VAL A 90 3.84 3.91 13.43
N ASP A 91 4.45 3.62 14.58
CA ASP A 91 5.52 4.47 15.15
C ASP A 91 6.77 4.53 14.28
N ASN A 92 6.94 3.56 13.38
CA ASN A 92 8.04 3.49 12.42
C ASN A 92 7.63 3.97 11.00
N ILE A 93 6.51 4.68 10.87
CA ILE A 93 6.16 5.37 9.62
C ILE A 93 6.68 6.81 9.71
N ASP A 94 7.64 7.15 8.85
CA ASP A 94 8.19 8.50 8.77
C ASP A 94 7.22 9.46 8.08
N ILE A 95 7.10 10.67 8.62
CA ILE A 95 6.33 11.78 8.02
C ILE A 95 7.31 12.69 7.28
N ILE A 96 7.19 12.77 5.97
CA ILE A 96 8.14 13.48 5.11
C ILE A 96 7.59 14.84 4.69
N LYS A 97 8.24 15.92 5.13
CA LYS A 97 7.89 17.30 4.76
C LYS A 97 8.01 17.53 3.25
N ASN A 98 7.09 18.31 2.69
CA ASN A 98 7.05 18.65 1.26
C ASN A 98 7.01 17.44 0.32
N HIS A 99 6.50 16.33 0.80
CA HIS A 99 6.23 15.13 0.02
C HIS A 99 4.74 14.79 0.15
N PRO A 100 4.03 14.51 -0.95
CA PRO A 100 2.63 14.12 -0.87
C PRO A 100 2.51 12.67 -0.44
N THR A 101 1.53 12.36 0.42
CA THR A 101 1.07 10.98 0.60
C THR A 101 0.54 10.46 -0.72
N THR A 102 0.91 9.25 -1.11
CA THR A 102 0.38 8.63 -2.32
C THR A 102 -1.13 8.48 -2.18
N LEU A 103 -1.88 9.07 -3.12
CA LEU A 103 -3.32 9.11 -3.12
C LEU A 103 -3.86 8.64 -4.47
N LYS A 104 -4.84 7.73 -4.44
CA LYS A 104 -5.57 7.27 -5.62
C LYS A 104 -7.04 7.62 -5.46
N GLN A 105 -7.45 8.73 -6.07
CA GLN A 105 -8.85 9.15 -6.05
C GLN A 105 -9.62 8.51 -7.20
N ARG A 106 -10.70 7.80 -6.88
CA ARG A 106 -11.58 7.17 -7.86
C ARG A 106 -12.93 7.86 -7.83
N ILE A 107 -13.33 8.39 -8.98
CA ILE A 107 -14.60 9.11 -9.15
C ILE A 107 -15.58 8.19 -9.87
N TYR A 108 -16.70 7.94 -9.21
CA TYR A 108 -17.78 7.10 -9.72
C TYR A 108 -19.02 7.93 -9.97
N SER A 109 -19.66 7.67 -11.10
CA SER A 109 -21.00 8.17 -11.41
C SER A 109 -21.91 7.01 -11.77
N ASP A 110 -23.06 6.91 -11.11
CA ASP A 110 -24.06 5.88 -11.36
C ASP A 110 -23.48 4.45 -11.38
N GLY A 111 -22.58 4.18 -10.42
CA GLY A 111 -21.91 2.89 -10.24
C GLY A 111 -20.78 2.58 -11.21
N LYS A 112 -20.40 3.52 -12.10
CA LYS A 112 -19.30 3.36 -13.05
C LYS A 112 -18.15 4.31 -12.71
N GLN A 113 -16.91 3.82 -12.75
CA GLN A 113 -15.75 4.68 -12.60
C GLN A 113 -15.60 5.57 -13.84
N VAL A 114 -15.67 6.88 -13.66
CA VAL A 114 -15.56 7.88 -14.74
C VAL A 114 -14.20 8.54 -14.81
N ALA A 115 -13.46 8.57 -13.66
CA ALA A 115 -12.10 9.10 -13.63
C ALA A 115 -11.30 8.46 -12.49
N ARG A 116 -9.95 8.53 -12.60
CA ARG A 116 -9.03 8.31 -11.50
C ARG A 116 -7.97 9.41 -11.52
N ILE A 117 -7.69 9.98 -10.35
CA ILE A 117 -6.65 10.98 -10.15
C ILE A 117 -5.62 10.37 -9.21
N ASP A 118 -4.39 10.25 -9.66
CA ASP A 118 -3.29 9.73 -8.87
C ASP A 118 -2.35 10.88 -8.47
N THR A 119 -2.24 11.14 -7.16
CA THR A 119 -1.24 12.05 -6.60
C THR A 119 -0.12 11.18 -6.04
N GLU A 120 1.04 11.22 -6.69
CA GLU A 120 2.18 10.40 -6.29
C GLU A 120 3.50 11.06 -6.66
N LYS A 121 4.50 10.82 -5.84
CA LYS A 121 5.87 11.24 -6.11
C LYS A 121 6.80 10.13 -5.64
N ILE A 122 7.69 9.67 -6.52
CA ILE A 122 8.69 8.67 -6.14
C ILE A 122 9.66 9.31 -5.15
N LEU A 123 9.84 8.66 -4.02
CA LEU A 123 10.69 9.12 -2.95
C LEU A 123 12.09 8.53 -3.08
N ASP A 124 13.12 9.35 -2.97
CA ASP A 124 14.47 8.86 -2.68
C ASP A 124 14.70 8.82 -1.16
N TRP A 125 14.02 7.89 -0.53
CA TRP A 125 14.12 7.69 0.91
C TRP A 125 15.27 6.75 1.24
N ARG A 126 16.11 7.13 2.21
CA ARG A 126 17.34 6.39 2.55
C ARG A 126 17.16 5.49 3.77
N PHE A 127 16.04 4.82 3.85
CA PHE A 127 15.84 3.86 4.91
C PHE A 127 16.56 2.54 4.56
N LYS A 128 17.30 2.02 5.52
CA LYS A 128 17.86 0.67 5.44
C LYS A 128 17.14 -0.22 6.43
N ILE A 129 16.44 -1.20 5.92
CA ILE A 129 15.79 -2.24 6.74
C ILE A 129 16.80 -2.94 7.65
N SER A 130 18.09 -3.02 7.22
CA SER A 130 19.20 -3.55 8.03
C SER A 130 19.40 -2.84 9.37
N ASP A 131 18.89 -1.62 9.53
CA ASP A 131 19.02 -0.85 10.77
C ASP A 131 17.98 -1.26 11.83
N TYR A 132 17.07 -2.19 11.48
CA TYR A 132 16.05 -2.73 12.39
C TYR A 132 16.46 -4.13 12.89
N THR A 133 16.34 -4.34 14.20
CA THR A 133 16.47 -5.67 14.81
C THR A 133 15.20 -6.46 14.52
N LEU A 134 15.32 -7.48 13.68
CA LEU A 134 14.18 -8.28 13.21
C LEU A 134 13.88 -9.51 14.08
N ASP A 135 14.69 -9.76 15.11
CA ASP A 135 14.56 -10.93 16.00
C ASP A 135 13.24 -10.93 16.81
N ASN A 136 12.57 -9.77 16.89
CA ASN A 136 11.31 -9.61 17.61
C ASN A 136 10.07 -9.85 16.74
N TYR A 137 10.23 -10.23 15.45
CA TYR A 137 9.16 -10.44 14.51
C TYR A 137 9.17 -11.88 14.00
N ASP A 138 7.99 -12.50 13.95
CA ASP A 138 7.83 -13.86 13.42
C ASP A 138 8.00 -13.91 11.90
N ALA A 139 7.60 -12.83 11.21
CA ALA A 139 7.76 -12.66 9.78
C ALA A 139 7.94 -11.19 9.39
N CYS A 140 8.57 -10.99 8.23
CA CYS A 140 8.59 -9.69 7.55
C CYS A 140 7.84 -9.79 6.23
N ILE A 141 6.94 -8.85 6.00
CA ILE A 141 6.22 -8.71 4.72
C ILE A 141 6.67 -7.42 4.06
N VAL A 142 7.06 -7.50 2.79
CA VAL A 142 7.39 -6.35 1.95
C VAL A 142 6.29 -6.16 0.92
N SER A 143 5.62 -5.01 0.97
CA SER A 143 4.58 -4.61 0.01
C SER A 143 5.14 -3.52 -0.90
N ASP A 144 5.69 -3.91 -2.05
CA ASP A 144 6.37 -3.02 -2.99
C ASP A 144 5.40 -2.53 -4.08
N TYR A 145 5.18 -1.23 -4.14
CA TYR A 145 4.45 -0.53 -5.21
C TYR A 145 5.38 0.35 -6.05
N ASN A 146 6.71 0.21 -5.85
CA ASN A 146 7.74 0.96 -6.55
C ASN A 146 7.60 2.49 -6.37
N LYS A 147 7.21 2.94 -5.18
CA LYS A 147 7.12 4.36 -4.82
C LYS A 147 8.37 4.88 -4.11
N GLY A 148 9.37 4.01 -3.94
CA GLY A 148 10.70 4.42 -3.49
C GLY A 148 11.03 4.05 -2.04
N VAL A 149 10.13 3.44 -1.30
CA VAL A 149 10.39 2.93 0.05
C VAL A 149 11.33 1.73 -0.01
N ILE A 150 11.10 0.80 -0.93
CA ILE A 150 11.87 -0.44 -1.01
C ILE A 150 13.10 -0.24 -1.91
N LYS A 151 14.27 -0.07 -1.29
CA LYS A 151 15.57 0.09 -1.98
C LYS A 151 16.33 -1.23 -2.13
N ASP A 152 16.17 -2.14 -1.17
CA ASP A 152 16.69 -3.50 -1.22
C ASP A 152 15.81 -4.41 -0.36
N THR A 153 16.02 -5.71 -0.48
CA THR A 153 15.36 -6.74 0.33
C THR A 153 16.38 -7.61 1.05
N ASN A 154 17.54 -7.04 1.39
CA ASN A 154 18.57 -7.75 2.17
C ASN A 154 18.18 -7.76 3.66
N ILE A 155 17.09 -8.44 3.96
CA ILE A 155 16.46 -8.54 5.27
C ILE A 155 16.84 -9.88 5.87
N ASN A 156 17.43 -9.85 7.07
CA ASN A 156 17.72 -11.07 7.83
C ASN A 156 16.55 -11.36 8.77
N THR A 157 15.64 -12.24 8.35
CA THR A 157 14.46 -12.64 9.10
C THR A 157 14.17 -14.12 8.87
N ASN A 158 13.41 -14.74 9.78
CA ASN A 158 13.02 -16.15 9.67
C ASN A 158 12.12 -16.39 8.45
N ILE A 159 11.19 -15.48 8.17
CA ILE A 159 10.28 -15.58 7.03
C ILE A 159 10.19 -14.19 6.38
N LEU A 160 10.57 -14.11 5.10
CA LEU A 160 10.41 -12.93 4.26
C LEU A 160 9.43 -13.24 3.14
N ILE A 161 8.32 -12.51 3.12
CA ILE A 161 7.29 -12.58 2.08
C ILE A 161 7.31 -11.26 1.33
N VAL A 162 7.29 -11.30 0.00
CA VAL A 162 7.31 -10.08 -0.84
C VAL A 162 6.17 -10.09 -1.83
N ASP A 163 5.37 -9.03 -1.80
CA ASP A 163 4.46 -8.66 -2.89
C ASP A 163 5.22 -7.73 -3.85
N PRO A 164 5.66 -8.25 -5.02
CA PRO A 164 6.65 -7.59 -5.84
C PRO A 164 6.02 -6.64 -6.87
N LYS A 165 6.71 -5.53 -7.17
CA LYS A 165 6.32 -4.61 -8.25
C LYS A 165 7.36 -4.51 -9.37
N LYS A 166 8.62 -4.80 -9.08
CA LYS A 166 9.71 -4.75 -10.06
C LYS A 166 9.64 -5.96 -11.00
N ASP A 167 9.96 -5.75 -12.26
CA ASP A 167 9.96 -6.82 -13.28
C ASP A 167 11.18 -7.74 -13.13
N ASP A 168 12.25 -7.31 -12.47
CA ASP A 168 13.41 -8.15 -12.15
C ASP A 168 13.28 -8.74 -10.74
N PHE A 169 12.89 -10.00 -10.64
CA PHE A 169 12.75 -10.69 -9.37
C PHE A 169 14.09 -11.01 -8.69
N SER A 170 15.22 -10.84 -9.36
CA SER A 170 16.54 -10.96 -8.71
C SER A 170 16.73 -9.90 -7.61
N PHE A 171 15.99 -8.78 -7.71
CA PHE A 171 15.91 -7.77 -6.65
C PHE A 171 15.40 -8.37 -5.32
N TYR A 172 14.52 -9.36 -5.38
CA TYR A 172 13.89 -10.01 -4.22
C TYR A 172 14.51 -11.37 -3.87
N LYS A 173 15.76 -11.63 -4.26
CA LYS A 173 16.45 -12.93 -4.12
C LYS A 173 16.52 -13.49 -2.69
N LYS A 174 16.29 -12.65 -1.67
CA LYS A 174 16.26 -13.06 -0.27
C LYS A 174 14.87 -13.47 0.21
N ALA A 175 13.82 -13.22 -0.58
CA ALA A 175 12.48 -13.62 -0.24
C ALA A 175 12.32 -15.15 -0.15
N HIS A 176 11.65 -15.61 0.90
CA HIS A 176 11.24 -17.00 1.03
C HIS A 176 10.00 -17.29 0.17
N ILE A 177 9.13 -16.29 0.04
CA ILE A 177 7.89 -16.34 -0.74
C ILE A 177 7.75 -15.03 -1.52
N ILE A 178 7.37 -15.12 -2.80
CA ILE A 178 6.95 -13.97 -3.62
C ILE A 178 5.53 -14.22 -4.12
N THR A 179 4.68 -13.17 -4.11
CA THR A 179 3.25 -13.26 -4.46
C THR A 179 2.89 -12.39 -5.68
N PRO A 180 3.54 -12.57 -6.84
CA PRO A 180 3.26 -11.76 -8.01
C PRO A 180 1.87 -12.08 -8.57
N ASN A 181 1.17 -11.07 -9.08
CA ASN A 181 0.02 -11.31 -9.93
C ASN A 181 0.45 -11.83 -11.32
N LEU A 182 -0.53 -12.28 -12.13
CA LEU A 182 -0.26 -12.87 -13.43
C LEU A 182 0.56 -11.94 -14.36
N ASN A 183 0.23 -10.64 -14.38
CA ASN A 183 0.91 -9.67 -15.24
C ASN A 183 2.34 -9.42 -14.77
N GLU A 184 2.58 -9.35 -13.47
CA GLU A 184 3.91 -9.22 -12.89
C GLU A 184 4.76 -10.45 -13.19
N LEU A 185 4.20 -11.64 -13.00
CA LEU A 185 4.88 -12.90 -13.33
C LEU A 185 5.26 -12.98 -14.82
N GLN A 186 4.33 -12.63 -15.72
CA GLN A 186 4.61 -12.64 -17.16
C GLN A 186 5.69 -11.63 -17.56
N ARG A 187 5.70 -10.43 -16.95
CA ARG A 187 6.74 -9.44 -17.21
C ARG A 187 8.11 -9.90 -16.72
N ALA A 188 8.17 -10.43 -15.49
CA ALA A 188 9.42 -10.91 -14.89
C ALA A 188 10.01 -12.12 -15.61
N THR A 189 9.17 -13.08 -15.98
CA THR A 189 9.63 -14.33 -16.64
C THR A 189 9.72 -14.23 -18.14
N LYS A 190 9.09 -13.23 -18.77
CA LYS A 190 8.89 -13.09 -20.22
C LYS A 190 8.12 -14.26 -20.83
N ILE A 191 7.41 -15.04 -20.03
CA ILE A 191 6.59 -16.18 -20.42
C ILE A 191 5.12 -15.73 -20.50
N LYS A 192 4.49 -15.89 -21.65
CA LYS A 192 3.03 -15.71 -21.78
C LYS A 192 2.34 -16.98 -21.27
N ILE A 193 1.58 -16.84 -20.21
CA ILE A 193 0.71 -17.91 -19.71
C ILE A 193 -0.60 -17.83 -20.53
N LYS A 194 -0.97 -18.95 -21.14
CA LYS A 194 -2.21 -19.09 -21.95
C LYS A 194 -3.41 -19.32 -21.06
#